data_13d154df3dac8f3977d29b9bb2d689b6
#
_entry.id   13d154df3dac8f3977d29b9bb2d689b6
#
_cell.length_a   1.000
_cell.length_b   1.000
_cell.length_c   1.000
_cell.angle_alpha   90.00
_cell.angle_beta   90.00
_cell.angle_gamma   90.00
#
_symmetry.space_group_name_H-M   'P 1'
#
loop_
_entity.id
_entity.type
_entity.pdbx_description
1 polymer ?
#
loop_
_entity_poly.entity_id
_entity_poly.type
_entity_poly.pdbx_seq_one_letter_code
_entity_poly.pdbx_strand_id
1 'polypeptide(L)'
;MCVFILMGTYQSIAQVIKAEALLGLNLTQVEGDEVYGFKKPGINIGAGAMIPLGKNWDISFEITYNQKGAKEGDQYNDTIDDVPVTGAYKLRLNYAEIPVLIHYTDKEFLTIGAGFSFGRLVGIQEYEHGSRVDGTTLTSNTYDKNDFSYIVDLRVRLKGPLKLALRYQNSMVKIRTREFNNIIGDTWSRDQYNKVITLRLIYMFNEKLSRRTINPDQQ
;
A
#
# COMPACT_ATOMS: atom_id res chain seq x y z
N MET A 1 -35.51 46.96 -3.60
CA MET A 1 -35.49 45.47 -3.64
C MET A 1 -34.31 45.02 -2.78
N CYS A 2 -34.55 44.77 -1.47
CA CYS A 2 -33.50 44.39 -0.52
C CYS A 2 -33.32 42.88 -0.55
N VAL A 3 -32.13 42.42 -0.96
CA VAL A 3 -31.75 41.02 -0.91
C VAL A 3 -31.24 40.71 0.51
N PHE A 4 -32.04 40.00 1.30
CA PHE A 4 -31.59 39.43 2.59
C PHE A 4 -30.70 38.23 2.32
N ILE A 5 -29.39 38.40 2.53
CA ILE A 5 -28.42 37.27 2.57
C ILE A 5 -28.57 36.62 3.94
N LEU A 6 -29.26 35.46 3.99
CA LEU A 6 -29.28 34.57 5.15
C LEU A 6 -27.88 34.00 5.32
N MET A 7 -27.04 34.63 6.16
CA MET A 7 -25.83 34.04 6.71
C MET A 7 -26.25 32.99 7.73
N GLY A 8 -26.36 31.74 7.27
CA GLY A 8 -26.46 30.59 8.17
C GLY A 8 -25.17 30.49 8.98
N THR A 9 -25.24 30.65 10.30
CA THR A 9 -24.15 30.36 11.22
C THR A 9 -23.90 28.85 11.22
N TYR A 10 -22.99 28.39 10.37
CA TYR A 10 -22.46 27.05 10.49
C TYR A 10 -21.67 26.99 11.80
N GLN A 11 -22.21 26.34 12.82
CA GLN A 11 -21.43 25.93 13.97
C GLN A 11 -20.32 25.00 13.45
N SER A 12 -19.12 25.51 13.31
CA SER A 12 -17.92 24.72 13.03
C SER A 12 -17.69 23.83 14.26
N ILE A 13 -18.24 22.62 14.22
CA ILE A 13 -17.82 21.55 15.12
C ILE A 13 -16.37 21.28 14.73
N ALA A 14 -15.45 21.76 15.54
CA ALA A 14 -14.02 21.47 15.37
C ALA A 14 -13.85 19.94 15.41
N GLN A 15 -13.79 19.30 14.25
CA GLN A 15 -13.56 17.87 14.13
C GLN A 15 -12.12 17.63 14.60
N VAL A 16 -11.97 16.90 15.70
CA VAL A 16 -10.63 16.58 16.23
C VAL A 16 -10.05 15.49 15.36
N ILE A 17 -9.07 15.88 14.55
CA ILE A 17 -8.30 14.96 13.68
C ILE A 17 -7.48 14.05 14.58
N LYS A 18 -7.57 12.74 14.35
CA LYS A 18 -6.73 11.73 14.99
C LYS A 18 -5.51 11.53 14.08
N ALA A 19 -4.31 11.72 14.60
CA ALA A 19 -3.09 11.37 13.88
C ALA A 19 -2.75 9.90 14.11
N GLU A 20 -2.12 9.25 13.12
CA GLU A 20 -1.67 7.87 13.23
C GLU A 20 -0.23 7.71 12.73
N ALA A 21 0.56 6.90 13.44
CA ALA A 21 1.85 6.41 12.99
C ALA A 21 1.72 4.93 12.60
N LEU A 22 2.33 4.55 11.50
CA LEU A 22 2.15 3.27 10.83
C LEU A 22 3.50 2.58 10.65
N LEU A 23 3.60 1.33 11.09
CA LEU A 23 4.77 0.48 10.85
C LEU A 23 4.29 -0.91 10.48
N GLY A 24 4.74 -1.46 9.35
CA GLY A 24 4.28 -2.73 8.85
C GLY A 24 5.32 -3.53 8.09
N LEU A 25 5.02 -4.82 7.96
CA LEU A 25 5.73 -5.77 7.14
C LEU A 25 4.84 -6.20 5.98
N ASN A 26 5.39 -6.16 4.78
CA ASN A 26 4.75 -6.59 3.55
C ASN A 26 5.15 -8.01 3.21
N LEU A 27 4.20 -8.74 2.64
CA LEU A 27 4.44 -9.89 1.79
C LEU A 27 3.91 -9.52 0.40
N THR A 28 4.77 -9.55 -0.62
CA THR A 28 4.45 -9.00 -1.93
C THR A 28 4.66 -10.00 -3.04
N GLN A 29 3.88 -9.81 -4.10
CA GLN A 29 3.91 -10.55 -5.35
C GLN A 29 3.67 -9.58 -6.50
N VAL A 30 4.24 -9.86 -7.66
CA VAL A 30 3.88 -9.22 -8.94
C VAL A 30 3.13 -10.26 -9.76
N GLU A 31 1.90 -9.98 -10.14
CA GLU A 31 1.13 -10.82 -11.04
C GLU A 31 1.61 -10.63 -12.48
N GLY A 32 1.71 -11.71 -13.25
CA GLY A 32 2.17 -11.66 -14.63
C GLY A 32 3.70 -11.73 -14.80
N ASP A 33 4.48 -11.93 -13.75
CA ASP A 33 5.94 -12.10 -13.80
C ASP A 33 6.42 -13.56 -13.83
N GLU A 34 5.48 -14.52 -13.82
CA GLU A 34 5.72 -15.97 -13.72
C GLU A 34 6.29 -16.44 -12.38
N VAL A 35 6.42 -15.53 -11.41
CA VAL A 35 6.80 -15.83 -10.03
C VAL A 35 5.55 -15.91 -9.17
N TYR A 36 5.28 -17.07 -8.58
CA TYR A 36 4.05 -17.30 -7.84
C TYR A 36 4.24 -17.21 -6.32
N GLY A 37 3.28 -16.56 -5.66
CA GLY A 37 3.19 -16.47 -4.20
C GLY A 37 3.82 -15.22 -3.61
N PHE A 38 3.34 -14.86 -2.42
CA PHE A 38 3.79 -13.69 -1.65
C PHE A 38 5.13 -13.97 -0.95
N LYS A 39 6.18 -14.22 -1.73
CA LYS A 39 7.50 -14.65 -1.22
C LYS A 39 8.45 -13.49 -0.90
N LYS A 40 8.15 -12.27 -1.37
CA LYS A 40 9.05 -11.13 -1.16
C LYS A 40 8.64 -10.33 0.08
N PRO A 41 9.47 -10.32 1.15
CA PRO A 41 9.25 -9.42 2.27
C PRO A 41 9.60 -7.98 1.90
N GLY A 42 8.88 -7.03 2.48
CA GLY A 42 9.10 -5.60 2.35
C GLY A 42 8.67 -4.86 3.60
N ILE A 43 8.90 -3.56 3.64
CA ILE A 43 8.46 -2.69 4.73
C ILE A 43 7.37 -1.73 4.27
N ASN A 44 6.48 -1.38 5.18
CA ASN A 44 5.49 -0.32 5.04
C ASN A 44 5.61 0.59 6.26
N ILE A 45 5.94 1.86 6.05
CA ILE A 45 6.08 2.83 7.12
C ILE A 45 5.44 4.15 6.70
N GLY A 46 4.78 4.84 7.62
CA GLY A 46 4.15 6.10 7.30
C GLY A 46 3.46 6.76 8.48
N ALA A 47 2.75 7.79 8.14
CA ALA A 47 1.88 8.53 9.05
C ALA A 47 0.55 8.84 8.35
N GLY A 48 -0.48 9.09 9.14
CA GLY A 48 -1.78 9.41 8.61
C GLY A 48 -2.58 10.33 9.51
N ALA A 49 -3.69 10.80 8.96
CA ALA A 49 -4.70 11.56 9.65
C ALA A 49 -6.06 10.89 9.44
N MET A 50 -6.79 10.70 10.51
CA MET A 50 -8.14 10.14 10.47
C MET A 50 -9.14 11.19 10.93
N ILE A 51 -10.12 11.47 10.08
CA ILE A 51 -11.16 12.48 10.29
C ILE A 51 -12.47 11.75 10.56
N PRO A 52 -13.07 11.90 11.75
CA PRO A 52 -14.37 11.31 12.04
C PRO A 52 -15.47 11.97 11.20
N LEU A 53 -16.26 11.15 10.51
CA LEU A 53 -17.46 11.62 9.76
C LEU A 53 -18.75 11.44 10.56
N GLY A 54 -18.70 10.75 11.69
CA GLY A 54 -19.84 10.47 12.54
C GLY A 54 -19.47 9.48 13.65
N LYS A 55 -20.48 8.80 14.21
CA LYS A 55 -20.29 7.91 15.36
C LYS A 55 -19.34 6.72 15.05
N ASN A 56 -19.50 6.10 13.88
CA ASN A 56 -18.83 4.86 13.51
C ASN A 56 -17.98 4.98 12.23
N TRP A 57 -18.05 6.11 11.54
CA TRP A 57 -17.39 6.32 10.28
C TRP A 57 -16.24 7.31 10.39
N ASP A 58 -15.11 6.95 9.81
CA ASP A 58 -13.93 7.81 9.69
C ASP A 58 -13.44 7.78 8.24
N ILE A 59 -12.81 8.86 7.77
CA ILE A 59 -12.01 8.87 6.55
C ILE A 59 -10.55 9.04 6.94
N SER A 60 -9.63 8.27 6.34
CA SER A 60 -8.21 8.41 6.57
C SER A 60 -7.46 8.84 5.32
N PHE A 61 -6.44 9.66 5.54
CA PHE A 61 -5.42 10.04 4.57
C PHE A 61 -4.08 9.62 5.14
N GLU A 62 -3.35 8.80 4.40
CA GLU A 62 -2.03 8.33 4.83
C GLU A 62 -0.97 8.84 3.84
N ILE A 63 0.27 8.95 4.31
CA ILE A 63 1.48 9.08 3.48
C ILE A 63 2.38 7.94 3.90
N THR A 64 2.69 7.04 2.97
CA THR A 64 3.42 5.83 3.27
C THR A 64 4.58 5.60 2.30
N TYR A 65 5.68 5.08 2.83
CA TYR A 65 6.71 4.41 2.05
C TYR A 65 6.41 2.93 2.02
N ASN A 66 6.31 2.35 0.83
CA ASN A 66 5.83 1.00 0.63
C ASN A 66 6.77 0.22 -0.30
N GLN A 67 7.39 -0.86 0.21
CA GLN A 67 8.24 -1.73 -0.58
C GLN A 67 7.44 -2.89 -1.16
N LYS A 68 7.35 -2.94 -2.49
CA LYS A 68 6.68 -3.96 -3.28
C LYS A 68 7.67 -4.78 -4.12
N GLY A 69 7.17 -5.74 -4.90
CA GLY A 69 7.91 -6.50 -5.89
C GLY A 69 7.71 -8.00 -5.76
N ALA A 70 8.65 -8.78 -6.33
CA ALA A 70 8.62 -10.24 -6.39
C ALA A 70 9.96 -10.84 -5.98
N LYS A 71 9.96 -12.11 -5.58
CA LYS A 71 11.18 -12.89 -5.31
C LYS A 71 10.94 -14.35 -5.64
N GLU A 72 11.88 -14.93 -6.38
CA GLU A 72 12.04 -16.37 -6.54
C GLU A 72 13.45 -16.78 -6.16
N GLY A 73 13.59 -17.93 -5.51
CA GLY A 73 14.89 -18.52 -5.16
C GLY A 73 15.53 -19.22 -6.35
N ASP A 74 16.70 -19.81 -6.08
CA ASP A 74 17.40 -20.64 -7.05
C ASP A 74 16.52 -21.85 -7.39
N GLN A 75 16.28 -22.07 -8.67
CA GLN A 75 15.46 -23.17 -9.19
C GLN A 75 16.32 -24.29 -9.76
N TYR A 76 17.51 -23.97 -10.26
CA TYR A 76 18.50 -24.86 -10.82
C TYR A 76 19.90 -24.27 -10.67
N ASN A 77 20.93 -25.11 -10.84
CA ASN A 77 22.30 -24.68 -10.91
C ASN A 77 22.85 -25.09 -12.29
N ASP A 78 22.90 -24.12 -13.19
CA ASP A 78 23.47 -24.29 -14.51
C ASP A 78 24.45 -23.15 -14.82
N THR A 79 25.28 -23.32 -15.84
CA THR A 79 26.24 -22.31 -16.27
C THR A 79 26.21 -22.25 -17.79
N ILE A 80 25.96 -21.09 -18.34
CA ILE A 80 25.98 -20.81 -19.78
C ILE A 80 27.07 -19.76 -20.02
N ASP A 81 28.06 -20.08 -20.84
CA ASP A 81 29.22 -19.23 -21.15
C ASP A 81 29.93 -18.69 -19.87
N ASP A 82 30.17 -19.55 -18.90
CA ASP A 82 30.75 -19.23 -17.59
C ASP A 82 29.91 -18.28 -16.72
N VAL A 83 28.66 -18.01 -17.09
CA VAL A 83 27.72 -17.21 -16.29
C VAL A 83 26.73 -18.13 -15.55
N PRO A 84 26.61 -18.03 -14.22
CA PRO A 84 25.65 -18.82 -13.46
C PRO A 84 24.21 -18.50 -13.89
N VAL A 85 23.46 -19.53 -14.22
CA VAL A 85 22.04 -19.44 -14.55
C VAL A 85 21.26 -20.23 -13.49
N THR A 86 20.65 -19.54 -12.53
CA THR A 86 20.03 -20.17 -11.35
C THR A 86 18.51 -20.09 -11.35
N GLY A 87 17.92 -19.32 -12.25
CA GLY A 87 16.47 -19.02 -12.22
C GLY A 87 16.07 -18.09 -11.06
N ALA A 88 17.02 -17.64 -10.25
CA ALA A 88 16.76 -16.70 -9.18
C ALA A 88 16.31 -15.35 -9.72
N TYR A 89 15.25 -14.80 -9.14
CA TYR A 89 14.72 -13.48 -9.48
C TYR A 89 14.40 -12.68 -8.23
N LYS A 90 14.76 -11.40 -8.21
CA LYS A 90 14.40 -10.49 -7.12
C LYS A 90 14.15 -9.10 -7.65
N LEU A 91 12.91 -8.67 -7.53
CA LEU A 91 12.46 -7.32 -7.85
C LEU A 91 12.10 -6.57 -6.57
N ARG A 92 12.63 -5.37 -6.41
CA ARG A 92 12.25 -4.43 -5.36
C ARG A 92 11.80 -3.13 -5.99
N LEU A 93 10.56 -2.76 -5.74
CA LEU A 93 9.93 -1.52 -6.14
C LEU A 93 9.58 -0.73 -4.88
N ASN A 94 10.13 0.47 -4.75
CA ASN A 94 9.87 1.34 -3.62
C ASN A 94 8.91 2.45 -4.07
N TYR A 95 7.79 2.58 -3.37
CA TYR A 95 6.77 3.58 -3.67
C TYR A 95 6.60 4.56 -2.51
N ALA A 96 6.42 5.85 -2.85
CA ALA A 96 5.78 6.82 -1.98
C ALA A 96 4.28 6.83 -2.34
N GLU A 97 3.41 6.59 -1.37
CA GLU A 97 1.98 6.39 -1.60
C GLU A 97 1.12 7.32 -0.75
N ILE A 98 -0.05 7.65 -1.29
CA ILE A 98 -1.09 8.41 -0.61
C ILE A 98 -2.38 7.57 -0.61
N PRO A 99 -2.55 6.68 0.38
CA PRO A 99 -3.79 5.97 0.61
C PRO A 99 -4.90 6.88 1.16
N VAL A 100 -6.11 6.73 0.62
CA VAL A 100 -7.34 7.36 1.10
C VAL A 100 -8.38 6.28 1.32
N LEU A 101 -8.85 6.12 2.56
CA LEU A 101 -9.80 5.06 2.93
C LEU A 101 -10.96 5.60 3.73
N ILE A 102 -12.12 4.99 3.54
CA ILE A 102 -13.26 5.11 4.44
C ILE A 102 -13.26 3.91 5.38
N HIS A 103 -13.53 4.15 6.65
CA HIS A 103 -13.52 3.14 7.71
C HIS A 103 -14.85 3.10 8.45
N TYR A 104 -15.29 1.90 8.78
CA TYR A 104 -16.40 1.66 9.70
C TYR A 104 -15.86 0.93 10.93
N THR A 105 -16.13 1.46 12.12
CA THR A 105 -15.69 0.89 13.39
C THR A 105 -16.88 0.38 14.18
N ASP A 106 -16.89 -0.94 14.48
CA ASP A 106 -17.87 -1.55 15.36
C ASP A 106 -17.30 -1.67 16.78
N LYS A 107 -18.15 -1.28 17.78
CA LYS A 107 -17.86 -1.38 19.22
C LYS A 107 -16.46 -0.96 19.63
N GLU A 108 -15.87 0.00 18.87
CA GLU A 108 -14.51 0.52 19.09
C GLU A 108 -13.37 -0.53 19.02
N PHE A 109 -13.70 -1.76 18.70
CA PHE A 109 -12.78 -2.90 18.67
C PHE A 109 -12.36 -3.27 17.25
N LEU A 110 -13.31 -3.47 16.36
CA LEU A 110 -13.09 -3.89 14.99
C LEU A 110 -13.34 -2.73 14.02
N THR A 111 -12.40 -2.46 13.14
CA THR A 111 -12.54 -1.47 12.07
C THR A 111 -12.31 -2.15 10.72
N ILE A 112 -13.24 -1.97 9.80
CA ILE A 112 -13.09 -2.39 8.41
C ILE A 112 -12.96 -1.13 7.58
N GLY A 113 -12.01 -1.11 6.63
CA GLY A 113 -11.78 0.01 5.74
C GLY A 113 -11.63 -0.44 4.30
N ALA A 114 -12.03 0.44 3.39
CA ALA A 114 -11.79 0.27 1.97
C ALA A 114 -11.45 1.61 1.33
N GLY A 115 -10.68 1.59 0.26
CA GLY A 115 -10.28 2.81 -0.43
C GLY A 115 -9.29 2.57 -1.54
N PHE A 116 -8.60 3.63 -1.90
CA PHE A 116 -7.64 3.65 -3.00
C PHE A 116 -6.33 4.27 -2.56
N SER A 117 -5.27 3.94 -3.29
CA SER A 117 -3.95 4.53 -3.11
C SER A 117 -3.38 4.98 -4.44
N PHE A 118 -2.85 6.19 -4.47
CA PHE A 118 -1.97 6.64 -5.54
C PHE A 118 -0.52 6.50 -5.06
N GLY A 119 0.31 5.81 -5.84
CA GLY A 119 1.72 5.56 -5.57
C GLY A 119 2.63 6.13 -6.65
N ARG A 120 3.74 6.72 -6.23
CA ARG A 120 4.83 7.14 -7.11
C ARG A 120 6.05 6.27 -6.86
N LEU A 121 6.57 5.64 -7.92
CA LEU A 121 7.80 4.86 -7.87
C LEU A 121 8.99 5.76 -7.61
N VAL A 122 9.74 5.50 -6.53
CA VAL A 122 10.89 6.29 -6.06
C VAL A 122 12.19 5.49 -6.01
N GLY A 123 12.13 4.17 -6.26
CA GLY A 123 13.33 3.33 -6.33
C GLY A 123 13.06 1.98 -6.95
N ILE A 124 14.02 1.47 -7.74
CA ILE A 124 13.97 0.16 -8.39
C ILE A 124 15.28 -0.56 -8.15
N GLN A 125 15.18 -1.86 -7.85
CA GLN A 125 16.33 -2.78 -7.85
C GLN A 125 15.82 -4.11 -8.40
N GLU A 126 16.45 -4.57 -9.49
CA GLU A 126 16.12 -5.84 -10.15
C GLU A 126 17.40 -6.69 -10.23
N TYR A 127 17.26 -7.96 -9.89
CA TYR A 127 18.34 -8.94 -9.92
C TYR A 127 17.82 -10.19 -10.63
N GLU A 128 18.59 -10.71 -11.57
CA GLU A 128 18.38 -11.98 -12.25
C GLU A 128 19.62 -12.85 -12.10
N HIS A 129 19.44 -14.11 -11.79
CA HIS A 129 20.53 -15.08 -11.55
C HIS A 129 21.58 -14.60 -10.52
N GLY A 130 21.15 -13.83 -9.51
CA GLY A 130 22.03 -13.25 -8.49
C GLY A 130 22.75 -11.96 -8.91
N SER A 131 22.75 -11.60 -10.19
CA SER A 131 23.37 -10.39 -10.73
C SER A 131 22.38 -9.25 -10.87
N ARG A 132 22.85 -8.01 -10.66
CA ARG A 132 22.00 -6.82 -10.83
C ARG A 132 21.75 -6.56 -12.30
N VAL A 133 20.51 -6.22 -12.64
CA VAL A 133 20.13 -5.78 -13.98
C VAL A 133 20.37 -4.26 -14.08
N ASP A 134 21.49 -3.85 -14.64
CA ASP A 134 21.92 -2.44 -14.70
C ASP A 134 21.03 -1.57 -15.60
N GLY A 135 20.34 -2.16 -16.57
CA GLY A 135 19.39 -1.47 -17.45
C GLY A 135 18.10 -1.02 -16.77
N THR A 136 17.77 -1.54 -15.57
CA THR A 136 16.52 -1.24 -14.87
C THR A 136 16.73 -0.11 -13.85
N THR A 137 16.41 1.12 -14.27
CA THR A 137 16.52 2.33 -13.45
C THR A 137 15.20 3.13 -13.47
N LEU A 138 15.09 4.13 -12.60
CA LEU A 138 13.93 5.05 -12.61
C LEU A 138 13.81 5.86 -13.93
N THR A 139 14.87 5.97 -14.69
CA THR A 139 14.94 6.73 -15.95
C THR A 139 14.84 5.84 -17.19
N SER A 140 14.95 4.52 -17.04
CA SER A 140 14.87 3.57 -18.16
C SER A 140 13.48 3.42 -18.78
N ASN A 141 12.44 3.95 -18.10
CA ASN A 141 11.02 3.79 -18.47
C ASN A 141 10.57 2.31 -18.59
N THR A 142 11.32 1.38 -18.02
CA THR A 142 10.96 -0.05 -17.98
C THR A 142 9.73 -0.29 -17.12
N TYR A 143 9.55 0.49 -16.05
CA TYR A 143 8.40 0.45 -15.15
C TYR A 143 7.63 1.74 -15.20
N ASP A 144 6.29 1.65 -15.16
CA ASP A 144 5.42 2.80 -14.98
C ASP A 144 5.69 3.45 -13.62
N LYS A 145 5.82 4.77 -13.62
CA LYS A 145 6.17 5.53 -12.40
C LYS A 145 4.98 5.67 -11.45
N ASN A 146 3.76 5.52 -11.94
CA ASN A 146 2.55 5.68 -11.17
C ASN A 146 1.88 4.32 -10.96
N ASP A 147 1.40 4.09 -9.77
CA ASP A 147 0.60 2.93 -9.39
C ASP A 147 -0.71 3.41 -8.76
N PHE A 148 -1.83 2.94 -9.27
CA PHE A 148 -3.14 3.19 -8.69
C PHE A 148 -3.72 1.85 -8.22
N SER A 149 -4.00 1.75 -6.92
CA SER A 149 -4.37 0.49 -6.27
C SER A 149 -5.65 0.64 -5.48
N TYR A 150 -6.48 -0.42 -5.41
CA TYR A 150 -7.51 -0.52 -4.38
C TYR A 150 -6.95 -1.16 -3.12
N ILE A 151 -7.56 -0.83 -1.99
CA ILE A 151 -7.17 -1.29 -0.65
C ILE A 151 -8.38 -1.80 0.10
N VAL A 152 -8.19 -2.91 0.83
CA VAL A 152 -9.07 -3.39 1.90
C VAL A 152 -8.24 -3.50 3.18
N ASP A 153 -8.76 -2.97 4.28
CA ASP A 153 -8.06 -2.84 5.56
C ASP A 153 -8.94 -3.37 6.70
N LEU A 154 -8.39 -4.23 7.53
CA LEU A 154 -9.02 -4.76 8.73
C LEU A 154 -8.15 -4.39 9.93
N ARG A 155 -8.71 -3.65 10.91
CA ARG A 155 -7.98 -3.20 12.10
C ARG A 155 -8.65 -3.74 13.36
N VAL A 156 -7.84 -4.23 14.27
CA VAL A 156 -8.27 -4.70 15.60
C VAL A 156 -7.56 -3.87 16.66
N ARG A 157 -8.32 -3.35 17.64
CA ARG A 157 -7.75 -2.64 18.78
C ARG A 157 -7.08 -3.65 19.71
N LEU A 158 -5.80 -3.45 20.00
CA LEU A 158 -5.05 -4.28 20.96
C LEU A 158 -5.22 -3.72 22.38
N LYS A 159 -4.64 -2.56 22.66
CA LYS A 159 -4.70 -1.89 23.96
C LYS A 159 -4.54 -0.38 23.80
N GLY A 160 -5.45 0.39 24.38
CA GLY A 160 -5.39 1.85 24.32
C GLY A 160 -5.34 2.37 22.87
N PRO A 161 -4.32 3.16 22.50
CA PRO A 161 -4.18 3.73 21.18
C PRO A 161 -3.58 2.78 20.14
N LEU A 162 -3.21 1.55 20.54
CA LEU A 162 -2.52 0.60 19.68
C LEU A 162 -3.49 -0.31 18.95
N LYS A 163 -3.35 -0.41 17.62
CA LYS A 163 -4.14 -1.29 16.75
C LYS A 163 -3.22 -2.17 15.91
N LEU A 164 -3.67 -3.38 15.63
CA LEU A 164 -3.10 -4.26 14.63
C LEU A 164 -3.97 -4.20 13.38
N ALA A 165 -3.36 -4.10 12.19
CA ALA A 165 -4.09 -4.06 10.94
C ALA A 165 -3.55 -5.09 9.95
N LEU A 166 -4.46 -5.74 9.24
CA LEU A 166 -4.19 -6.55 8.06
C LEU A 166 -4.74 -5.80 6.85
N ARG A 167 -3.86 -5.49 5.89
CA ARG A 167 -4.20 -4.76 4.65
C ARG A 167 -3.94 -5.64 3.45
N TYR A 168 -4.86 -5.64 2.51
CA TYR A 168 -4.67 -6.13 1.15
C TYR A 168 -4.71 -4.97 0.18
N GLN A 169 -3.74 -4.90 -0.72
CA GLN A 169 -3.65 -3.88 -1.76
C GLN A 169 -3.32 -4.55 -3.10
N ASN A 170 -4.00 -4.11 -4.16
CA ASN A 170 -3.77 -4.62 -5.51
C ASN A 170 -3.82 -3.48 -6.53
N SER A 171 -2.83 -3.45 -7.43
CA SER A 171 -2.74 -2.48 -8.51
C SER A 171 -3.88 -2.68 -9.50
N MET A 172 -4.51 -1.58 -9.90
CA MET A 172 -5.55 -1.52 -10.93
C MET A 172 -4.97 -1.13 -12.30
N VAL A 173 -3.77 -0.56 -12.29
CA VAL A 173 -3.01 -0.19 -13.49
C VAL A 173 -1.78 -1.07 -13.60
N LYS A 174 -1.37 -1.38 -14.81
CA LYS A 174 -0.14 -2.14 -15.03
C LYS A 174 1.08 -1.34 -14.60
N ILE A 175 2.06 -2.02 -14.02
CA ILE A 175 3.35 -1.43 -13.65
C ILE A 175 4.41 -1.64 -14.73
N ARG A 176 4.24 -2.65 -15.59
CA ARG A 176 5.12 -3.02 -16.69
C ARG A 176 4.40 -3.98 -17.61
N THR A 177 4.75 -4.00 -18.90
CA THR A 177 4.51 -5.11 -19.82
C THR A 177 5.83 -5.80 -20.07
N ARG A 178 5.93 -7.10 -19.79
CA ARG A 178 7.13 -7.90 -20.03
C ARG A 178 6.90 -8.88 -21.16
N GLU A 179 7.86 -8.97 -22.07
CA GLU A 179 7.92 -10.01 -23.10
C GLU A 179 8.70 -11.21 -22.57
N PHE A 180 8.19 -12.39 -22.81
CA PHE A 180 8.79 -13.66 -22.48
C PHE A 180 9.05 -14.44 -23.77
N ASN A 181 10.19 -15.12 -23.84
CA ASN A 181 10.57 -15.96 -24.97
C ASN A 181 10.78 -17.39 -24.46
N ASN A 182 10.25 -18.39 -25.15
CA ASN A 182 10.61 -19.77 -24.88
C ASN A 182 11.80 -20.21 -25.75
N ILE A 183 12.35 -21.40 -25.43
CA ILE A 183 13.49 -21.99 -26.16
C ILE A 183 13.15 -22.31 -27.63
N ILE A 184 11.85 -22.42 -27.96
CA ILE A 184 11.36 -22.77 -29.31
C ILE A 184 11.17 -21.51 -30.19
N GLY A 185 11.31 -20.31 -29.59
CA GLY A 185 11.20 -19.03 -30.29
C GLY A 185 9.81 -18.39 -30.26
N ASP A 186 8.84 -18.97 -29.49
CA ASP A 186 7.57 -18.29 -29.26
C ASP A 186 7.76 -17.13 -28.29
N THR A 187 7.12 -16.01 -28.59
CA THR A 187 7.12 -14.81 -27.74
C THR A 187 5.71 -14.51 -27.28
N TRP A 188 5.54 -14.15 -26.00
CA TRP A 188 4.28 -13.65 -25.46
C TRP A 188 4.56 -12.49 -24.51
N SER A 189 3.60 -11.59 -24.38
CA SER A 189 3.68 -10.46 -23.46
C SER A 189 2.67 -10.60 -22.33
N ARG A 190 3.02 -10.15 -21.13
CA ARG A 190 2.13 -10.08 -19.97
C ARG A 190 2.22 -8.73 -19.29
N ASP A 191 1.07 -8.17 -18.98
CA ASP A 191 0.95 -7.00 -18.13
C ASP A 191 1.14 -7.41 -16.66
N GLN A 192 1.92 -6.64 -15.94
CA GLN A 192 2.30 -6.93 -14.56
C GLN A 192 1.60 -5.98 -13.59
N TYR A 193 1.18 -6.51 -12.42
CA TYR A 193 0.45 -5.79 -11.38
C TYR A 193 1.00 -6.11 -9.99
N ASN A 194 1.14 -5.10 -9.12
CA ASN A 194 1.53 -5.33 -7.73
C ASN A 194 0.38 -5.89 -6.91
N LYS A 195 0.67 -6.92 -6.08
CA LYS A 195 -0.20 -7.43 -5.02
C LYS A 195 0.55 -7.42 -3.70
N VAL A 196 -0.06 -6.90 -2.65
CA VAL A 196 0.56 -6.73 -1.35
C VAL A 196 -0.39 -7.15 -0.23
N ILE A 197 0.12 -7.96 0.70
CA ILE A 197 -0.49 -8.20 1.99
C ILE A 197 0.41 -7.54 3.03
N THR A 198 -0.13 -6.67 3.88
CA THR A 198 0.62 -5.95 4.90
C THR A 198 0.06 -6.23 6.27
N LEU A 199 0.91 -6.66 7.21
CA LEU A 199 0.59 -6.66 8.64
C LEU A 199 1.19 -5.41 9.26
N ARG A 200 0.35 -4.56 9.88
CA ARG A 200 0.75 -3.24 10.41
C ARG A 200 0.43 -3.08 11.87
N LEU A 201 1.31 -2.41 12.56
CA LEU A 201 1.08 -1.82 13.88
C LEU A 201 0.76 -0.34 13.70
N ILE A 202 -0.34 0.12 14.29
CA ILE A 202 -0.84 1.49 14.18
C ILE A 202 -0.92 2.08 15.58
N TYR A 203 -0.30 3.24 15.77
CA TYR A 203 -0.43 4.03 17.00
C TYR A 203 -1.27 5.27 16.71
N MET A 204 -2.40 5.42 17.44
CA MET A 204 -3.36 6.52 17.28
C MET A 204 -3.09 7.62 18.29
N PHE A 205 -2.81 8.82 17.82
CA PHE A 205 -2.70 10.00 18.69
C PHE A 205 -4.07 10.69 18.83
N ASN A 206 -4.30 11.35 19.94
CA ASN A 206 -5.49 12.19 20.24
C ASN A 206 -6.86 11.46 20.17
N GLU A 207 -6.87 10.12 20.13
CA GLU A 207 -8.13 9.35 19.97
C GLU A 207 -9.15 9.64 21.10
N LYS A 208 -8.69 9.80 22.35
CA LYS A 208 -9.58 10.10 23.49
C LYS A 208 -10.25 11.48 23.39
N LEU A 209 -9.51 12.49 22.93
CA LEU A 209 -10.00 13.85 22.75
C LEU A 209 -11.06 13.91 21.65
N SER A 210 -10.80 13.23 20.54
CA SER A 210 -11.74 13.13 19.41
C SER A 210 -13.10 12.57 19.82
N ARG A 211 -13.14 11.51 20.64
CA ARG A 211 -14.39 10.93 21.13
C ARG A 211 -15.20 11.86 22.04
N ARG A 212 -14.52 12.58 22.94
CA ARG A 212 -15.18 13.56 23.83
C ARG A 212 -15.84 14.68 23.05
N THR A 213 -15.23 15.12 21.96
CA THR A 213 -15.77 16.22 21.15
C THR A 213 -16.99 15.79 20.33
N ILE A 214 -17.03 14.52 19.88
CA ILE A 214 -18.13 14.00 19.05
C ILE A 214 -19.34 13.54 19.90
N ASN A 215 -19.10 13.03 21.10
CA ASN A 215 -20.12 12.53 22.01
C ASN A 215 -19.97 13.19 23.41
N PRO A 216 -20.35 14.46 23.57
CA PRO A 216 -20.23 15.16 24.86
C PRO A 216 -21.12 14.55 25.97
N ASP A 217 -22.19 13.84 25.60
CA ASP A 217 -23.18 13.25 26.53
C ASP A 217 -22.81 11.85 27.06
N GLN A 218 -21.61 11.34 26.77
CA GLN A 218 -21.14 10.02 27.24
C GLN A 218 -20.11 10.15 28.40
N GLN A 219 -20.30 11.12 29.29
CA GLN A 219 -19.53 11.24 30.53
C GLN A 219 -20.23 10.57 31.70
#